data_9b4bf67eaf02e8673f39c021c30eed7d
#
_entry.id   9b4bf67eaf02e8673f39c021c30eed7d
#
_cell.length_a   1.000
_cell.length_b   1.000
_cell.length_c   1.000
_cell.angle_alpha   90.00
_cell.angle_beta   90.00
_cell.angle_gamma   90.00
#
_symmetry.space_group_name_H-M   'P 1'
#
loop_
_entity.id
_entity.type
_entity.pdbx_description
1 polymer ?
#
loop_
_entity_poly.entity_id
_entity_poly.type
_entity_poly.pdbx_seq_one_letter_code
_entity_poly.pdbx_strand_id
1 'polypeptide(L)'
;MIRKLTLALLLTLPTMAMSIDLEGYYITAKGGVSKTFNTGTTNFNTAAGNLRTLQNEDLGTGSAFGFSVGKYLTDSFRLELEAIKRAGYEFDARIFEFPVVTEEAKIQTEALFINGFYDFQPFTMSNTAITPYLGGGVGISRNKMGTDVQHRFGIPNGLTFDDNTINQFAYKLSAGTLVSLTEHLSLDVNYQYVNLGAFKGGTEVLVSGVFDGHLQRGINGGDIKTQELMVGLQYTFK
;
A
#
# COMPACT_ATOMS: atom_id res chain seq x y z
N MET A 1 13.14 -28.96 7.04
CA MET A 1 11.78 -29.47 7.36
C MET A 1 10.91 -28.25 7.66
N ILE A 2 10.22 -27.73 6.65
CA ILE A 2 9.42 -26.49 6.74
C ILE A 2 7.97 -26.94 6.97
N ARG A 3 7.45 -26.58 8.13
CA ARG A 3 6.05 -26.79 8.50
C ARG A 3 5.16 -25.86 7.67
N LYS A 4 4.38 -26.46 6.79
CA LYS A 4 3.21 -25.83 6.18
C LYS A 4 2.20 -25.60 7.31
N LEU A 5 2.06 -24.38 7.79
CA LEU A 5 0.96 -24.01 8.66
C LEU A 5 -0.24 -23.70 7.77
N THR A 6 -1.13 -24.63 7.72
CA THR A 6 -2.37 -24.65 6.96
C THR A 6 -3.32 -23.58 7.53
N LEU A 7 -3.79 -22.72 6.65
CA LEU A 7 -4.87 -21.74 6.85
C LEU A 7 -6.22 -22.48 7.02
N ALA A 8 -6.47 -23.03 8.20
CA ALA A 8 -7.70 -23.75 8.54
C ALA A 8 -8.29 -23.27 9.88
N LEU A 9 -8.27 -21.94 10.12
CA LEU A 9 -8.79 -21.38 11.38
C LEU A 9 -9.89 -20.33 11.14
N LEU A 10 -10.85 -20.61 10.28
CA LEU A 10 -11.96 -19.66 10.02
C LEU A 10 -13.35 -20.30 9.91
N LEU A 11 -13.57 -21.50 10.48
CA LEU A 11 -14.88 -22.17 10.36
C LEU A 11 -15.43 -22.80 11.65
N THR A 12 -14.98 -22.36 12.84
CA THR A 12 -15.65 -22.72 14.09
C THR A 12 -15.86 -21.48 14.96
N LEU A 13 -16.65 -20.54 14.47
CA LEU A 13 -17.33 -19.63 15.37
C LEU A 13 -18.50 -20.42 15.98
N PRO A 14 -18.63 -20.45 17.33
CA PRO A 14 -19.81 -21.02 17.94
C PRO A 14 -21.00 -20.22 17.42
N THR A 15 -21.99 -20.92 16.88
CA THR A 15 -23.28 -20.36 16.52
C THR A 15 -24.04 -19.96 17.80
N MET A 16 -23.60 -18.89 18.44
CA MET A 16 -24.50 -18.08 19.21
C MET A 16 -25.36 -17.37 18.19
N ALA A 17 -26.60 -17.82 18.08
CA ALA A 17 -27.64 -17.16 17.29
C ALA A 17 -27.99 -15.80 17.94
N MET A 18 -27.05 -14.87 17.93
CA MET A 18 -27.38 -13.45 17.91
C MET A 18 -27.83 -13.19 16.48
N SER A 19 -29.09 -12.86 16.30
CA SER A 19 -29.56 -12.26 15.06
C SER A 19 -28.84 -10.91 14.92
N ILE A 20 -27.65 -10.92 14.35
CA ILE A 20 -26.96 -9.68 13.99
C ILE A 20 -27.73 -9.15 12.79
N ASP A 21 -28.43 -8.04 13.01
CA ASP A 21 -28.99 -7.28 11.91
C ASP A 21 -27.84 -6.71 11.06
N LEU A 22 -27.68 -7.28 9.88
CA LEU A 22 -26.63 -6.88 8.93
C LEU A 22 -27.13 -5.84 7.91
N GLU A 23 -28.37 -5.36 8.06
CA GLU A 23 -28.92 -4.36 7.13
C GLU A 23 -28.01 -3.12 7.05
N GLY A 24 -27.73 -2.73 5.82
CA GLY A 24 -26.83 -1.62 5.52
C GLY A 24 -25.33 -1.90 5.68
N TYR A 25 -24.93 -3.08 6.16
CA TYR A 25 -23.51 -3.47 6.09
C TYR A 25 -23.14 -3.94 4.68
N TYR A 26 -21.86 -3.79 4.35
CA TYR A 26 -21.32 -4.30 3.10
C TYR A 26 -19.87 -4.79 3.27
N ILE A 27 -19.46 -5.63 2.36
CA ILE A 27 -18.08 -6.09 2.20
C ILE A 27 -17.61 -5.78 0.78
N THR A 28 -16.34 -5.42 0.63
CA THR A 28 -15.76 -5.17 -0.68
C THR A 28 -14.43 -5.88 -0.82
N ALA A 29 -14.22 -6.53 -1.97
CA ALA A 29 -12.91 -7.00 -2.40
C ALA A 29 -12.51 -6.22 -3.65
N LYS A 30 -11.30 -5.64 -3.65
CA LYS A 30 -10.85 -4.79 -4.75
C LYS A 30 -9.39 -5.05 -5.11
N GLY A 31 -9.07 -4.82 -6.38
CA GLY A 31 -7.71 -4.89 -6.91
C GLY A 31 -7.49 -3.82 -7.96
N GLY A 32 -6.23 -3.47 -8.19
CA GLY A 32 -5.93 -2.44 -9.16
C GLY A 32 -4.45 -2.19 -9.35
N VAL A 33 -4.19 -1.12 -10.08
CA VAL A 33 -2.85 -0.64 -10.41
C VAL A 33 -2.55 0.57 -9.53
N SER A 34 -1.37 0.58 -8.94
CA SER A 34 -0.88 1.65 -8.09
C SER A 34 0.43 2.19 -8.66
N LYS A 35 0.44 3.46 -9.03
CA LYS A 35 1.62 4.15 -9.55
C LYS A 35 2.11 5.16 -8.54
N THR A 36 3.39 5.09 -8.19
CA THR A 36 4.03 6.08 -7.33
C THR A 36 4.38 7.34 -8.12
N PHE A 37 4.48 8.45 -7.46
CA PHE A 37 4.94 9.71 -8.04
C PHE A 37 5.50 10.63 -6.95
N ASN A 38 6.49 11.44 -7.31
CA ASN A 38 7.07 12.47 -6.45
C ASN A 38 7.38 11.97 -5.02
N THR A 39 8.12 10.88 -4.92
CA THR A 39 8.52 10.29 -3.63
C THR A 39 9.58 11.11 -2.89
N GLY A 40 10.00 12.24 -3.48
CA GLY A 40 10.97 13.13 -2.89
C GLY A 40 12.40 12.62 -2.96
N THR A 41 13.28 13.26 -2.18
CA THR A 41 14.69 12.87 -2.10
C THR A 41 14.90 11.83 -1.04
N THR A 42 15.70 10.82 -1.36
CA THR A 42 16.19 9.84 -0.41
C THR A 42 17.57 10.27 0.08
N ASN A 43 17.75 10.27 1.38
CA ASN A 43 19.02 10.63 2.02
C ASN A 43 19.61 9.42 2.73
N PHE A 44 20.91 9.22 2.60
CA PHE A 44 21.64 8.25 3.40
C PHE A 44 22.96 8.84 3.88
N ASN A 45 23.47 8.34 5.02
CA ASN A 45 24.77 8.71 5.51
C ASN A 45 25.78 7.62 5.12
N THR A 46 26.88 8.05 4.53
CA THR A 46 28.03 7.15 4.33
C THR A 46 28.66 6.76 5.67
N ALA A 47 29.44 5.69 5.71
CA ALA A 47 30.20 5.29 6.89
C ALA A 47 31.12 6.42 7.43
N ALA A 48 31.51 7.37 6.58
CA ALA A 48 32.29 8.55 6.96
C ALA A 48 31.43 9.70 7.52
N GLY A 49 30.10 9.51 7.67
CA GLY A 49 29.19 10.54 8.21
C GLY A 49 28.74 11.60 7.19
N ASN A 50 29.13 11.49 5.93
CA ASN A 50 28.72 12.43 4.90
C ASN A 50 27.29 12.13 4.45
N LEU A 51 26.42 13.15 4.43
CA LEU A 51 25.07 13.05 3.88
C LEU A 51 25.16 12.99 2.36
N ARG A 52 24.54 11.97 1.78
CA ARG A 52 24.35 11.81 0.34
C ARG A 52 22.87 11.88 0.03
N THR A 53 22.55 12.53 -1.06
CA THR A 53 21.16 12.66 -1.54
C THR A 53 21.02 11.86 -2.82
N LEU A 54 20.08 10.95 -2.84
CA LEU A 54 19.67 10.19 -4.00
C LEU A 54 18.44 10.86 -4.59
N GLN A 55 18.44 11.10 -5.89
CA GLN A 55 17.24 11.54 -6.57
C GLN A 55 16.50 10.29 -7.06
N ASN A 56 15.37 10.05 -6.46
CA ASN A 56 14.41 9.06 -6.91
C ASN A 56 13.02 9.70 -6.90
N GLU A 57 12.53 10.01 -8.09
CA GLU A 57 11.24 10.69 -8.26
C GLU A 57 10.05 9.72 -8.28
N ASP A 58 10.32 8.43 -8.56
CA ASP A 58 9.29 7.43 -8.81
C ASP A 58 9.78 6.03 -8.37
N LEU A 59 8.94 5.28 -7.67
CA LEU A 59 9.18 3.88 -7.31
C LEU A 59 8.52 2.91 -8.31
N GLY A 60 8.07 3.43 -9.44
CA GLY A 60 7.42 2.64 -10.49
C GLY A 60 5.95 2.35 -10.25
N THR A 61 5.48 1.31 -10.94
CA THR A 61 4.08 0.88 -10.92
C THR A 61 3.98 -0.50 -10.30
N GLY A 62 3.11 -0.63 -9.33
CA GLY A 62 2.81 -1.88 -8.65
C GLY A 62 1.33 -2.26 -8.75
N SER A 63 0.98 -3.30 -8.05
CA SER A 63 -0.39 -3.77 -7.86
C SER A 63 -0.88 -3.47 -6.43
N ALA A 64 -2.18 -3.26 -6.29
CA ALA A 64 -2.85 -3.08 -5.02
C ALA A 64 -4.01 -4.07 -4.89
N PHE A 65 -4.17 -4.69 -3.71
CA PHE A 65 -5.27 -5.59 -3.39
C PHE A 65 -5.79 -5.28 -2.00
N GLY A 66 -7.09 -5.09 -1.88
CA GLY A 66 -7.72 -4.71 -0.64
C GLY A 66 -9.02 -5.46 -0.38
N PHE A 67 -9.34 -5.52 0.91
CA PHE A 67 -10.60 -6.01 1.42
C PHE A 67 -11.13 -5.00 2.44
N SER A 68 -12.44 -4.77 2.44
CA SER A 68 -13.07 -3.86 3.37
C SER A 68 -14.41 -4.35 3.88
N VAL A 69 -14.78 -3.83 5.05
CA VAL A 69 -16.10 -3.97 5.65
C VAL A 69 -16.61 -2.57 5.96
N GLY A 70 -17.83 -2.27 5.57
CA GLY A 70 -18.42 -0.96 5.79
C GLY A 70 -19.87 -1.02 6.18
N LYS A 71 -20.41 0.15 6.53
CA LYS A 71 -21.82 0.34 6.87
C LYS A 71 -22.33 1.65 6.27
N TYR A 72 -23.50 1.61 5.67
CA TYR A 72 -24.28 2.80 5.34
C TYR A 72 -24.86 3.38 6.63
N LEU A 73 -24.50 4.61 6.96
CA LEU A 73 -25.02 5.34 8.11
C LEU A 73 -26.31 6.08 7.75
N THR A 74 -26.38 6.52 6.50
CA THR A 74 -27.53 7.13 5.84
C THR A 74 -27.52 6.72 4.38
N ASP A 75 -28.54 7.12 3.61
CA ASP A 75 -28.59 6.88 2.16
C ASP A 75 -27.40 7.49 1.38
N SER A 76 -26.73 8.50 1.98
CA SER A 76 -25.63 9.22 1.33
C SER A 76 -24.29 9.07 2.03
N PHE A 77 -24.22 8.54 3.25
CA PHE A 77 -22.98 8.42 4.00
C PHE A 77 -22.69 7.00 4.41
N ARG A 78 -21.46 6.57 4.18
CA ARG A 78 -20.95 5.27 4.63
C ARG A 78 -19.57 5.38 5.26
N LEU A 79 -19.34 4.52 6.25
CA LEU A 79 -18.02 4.30 6.87
C LEU A 79 -17.51 2.93 6.48
N GLU A 80 -16.19 2.83 6.36
CA GLU A 80 -15.52 1.60 5.93
C GLU A 80 -14.21 1.41 6.67
N LEU A 81 -13.93 0.20 7.11
CA LEU A 81 -12.62 -0.26 7.55
C LEU A 81 -12.01 -1.07 6.41
N GLU A 82 -10.83 -0.69 5.95
CA GLU A 82 -10.14 -1.29 4.80
C GLU A 82 -8.74 -1.74 5.17
N ALA A 83 -8.40 -2.98 4.80
CA ALA A 83 -7.05 -3.50 4.78
C ALA A 83 -6.59 -3.65 3.33
N ILE A 84 -5.42 -3.10 2.99
CA ILE A 84 -4.92 -3.07 1.63
C ILE A 84 -3.41 -3.31 1.60
N LYS A 85 -2.98 -4.13 0.64
CA LYS A 85 -1.57 -4.44 0.37
C LYS A 85 -1.18 -3.96 -1.01
N ARG A 86 0.03 -3.38 -1.10
CA ARG A 86 0.65 -2.96 -2.36
C ARG A 86 2.00 -3.62 -2.52
N ALA A 87 2.29 -4.03 -3.73
CA ALA A 87 3.55 -4.69 -4.07
C ALA A 87 3.98 -4.36 -5.51
N GLY A 88 5.27 -4.56 -5.79
CA GLY A 88 5.82 -4.33 -7.12
C GLY A 88 6.44 -2.94 -7.29
N TYR A 89 6.65 -2.18 -6.21
CA TYR A 89 7.46 -0.98 -6.26
C TYR A 89 8.93 -1.34 -6.20
N GLU A 90 9.72 -0.65 -7.01
CA GLU A 90 11.15 -0.84 -7.11
C GLU A 90 11.85 0.49 -6.81
N PHE A 91 12.80 0.44 -5.89
CA PHE A 91 13.69 1.53 -5.61
C PHE A 91 14.93 1.34 -6.49
N ASP A 92 15.13 2.22 -7.45
CA ASP A 92 16.32 2.28 -8.29
C ASP A 92 16.89 3.70 -8.16
N ALA A 93 18.05 3.81 -7.55
CA ALA A 93 18.67 5.10 -7.31
C ALA A 93 20.12 5.12 -7.80
N ARG A 94 20.50 6.26 -8.37
CA ARG A 94 21.86 6.52 -8.81
C ARG A 94 22.53 7.53 -7.90
N ILE A 95 23.76 7.23 -7.48
CA ILE A 95 24.56 8.16 -6.70
C ILE A 95 25.30 9.08 -7.68
N PHE A 96 24.96 10.36 -7.70
CA PHE A 96 25.44 11.33 -8.69
C PHE A 96 26.97 11.51 -8.72
N GLU A 97 27.66 11.35 -7.59
CA GLU A 97 29.11 11.50 -7.55
C GLU A 97 29.89 10.29 -8.07
N PHE A 98 29.17 9.15 -8.21
CA PHE A 98 29.73 7.90 -8.72
C PHE A 98 28.70 7.24 -9.64
N PRO A 99 28.64 7.64 -10.93
CA PRO A 99 27.60 7.13 -11.84
C PRO A 99 27.64 5.61 -12.06
N VAL A 100 28.58 4.91 -11.46
CA VAL A 100 28.75 3.45 -11.53
C VAL A 100 28.14 2.75 -10.30
N VAL A 101 27.53 3.47 -9.37
CA VAL A 101 26.87 2.90 -8.20
C VAL A 101 25.37 3.00 -8.38
N THR A 102 24.71 1.84 -8.45
CA THR A 102 23.23 1.72 -8.49
C THR A 102 22.78 0.97 -7.24
N GLU A 103 21.64 1.36 -6.70
CA GLU A 103 20.98 0.72 -5.57
C GLU A 103 19.62 0.22 -6.02
N GLU A 104 19.32 -1.04 -5.74
CA GLU A 104 18.08 -1.69 -6.13
C GLU A 104 17.43 -2.35 -4.90
N ALA A 105 16.20 -1.96 -4.60
CA ALA A 105 15.41 -2.59 -3.55
C ALA A 105 13.93 -2.67 -3.93
N LYS A 106 13.23 -3.68 -3.38
CA LYS A 106 11.79 -3.80 -3.54
C LYS A 106 11.07 -3.20 -2.35
N ILE A 107 10.03 -2.43 -2.61
CA ILE A 107 9.20 -1.82 -1.58
C ILE A 107 7.80 -2.43 -1.63
N GLN A 108 7.30 -2.80 -0.44
CA GLN A 108 5.94 -3.26 -0.24
C GLN A 108 5.29 -2.44 0.86
N THR A 109 3.99 -2.21 0.74
CA THR A 109 3.22 -1.50 1.76
C THR A 109 1.96 -2.27 2.12
N GLU A 110 1.65 -2.30 3.40
CA GLU A 110 0.38 -2.77 3.95
C GLU A 110 -0.24 -1.62 4.72
N ALA A 111 -1.53 -1.41 4.60
CA ALA A 111 -2.18 -0.31 5.31
C ALA A 111 -3.57 -0.70 5.80
N LEU A 112 -3.94 -0.11 6.93
CA LEU A 112 -5.28 -0.18 7.49
C LEU A 112 -5.84 1.24 7.52
N PHE A 113 -7.02 1.45 6.90
CA PHE A 113 -7.69 2.73 6.81
C PHE A 113 -9.09 2.68 7.43
N ILE A 114 -9.48 3.80 8.03
CA ILE A 114 -10.87 4.14 8.28
C ILE A 114 -11.25 5.17 7.24
N ASN A 115 -12.23 4.86 6.39
CA ASN A 115 -12.69 5.64 5.27
C ASN A 115 -14.11 6.18 5.54
N GLY A 116 -14.37 7.40 5.09
CA GLY A 116 -15.71 7.96 4.99
C GLY A 116 -16.01 8.30 3.53
N PHE A 117 -17.23 8.01 3.08
CA PHE A 117 -17.68 8.29 1.73
C PHE A 117 -19.00 9.05 1.74
N TYR A 118 -19.15 9.93 0.76
CA TYR A 118 -20.40 10.58 0.43
C TYR A 118 -20.84 10.08 -0.95
N ASP A 119 -21.96 9.38 -0.99
CA ASP A 119 -22.60 8.86 -2.18
C ASP A 119 -23.60 9.90 -2.71
N PHE A 120 -23.44 10.32 -3.96
CA PHE A 120 -24.35 11.24 -4.63
C PHE A 120 -25.63 10.51 -5.03
N GLN A 121 -26.62 11.28 -5.44
CA GLN A 121 -27.88 10.70 -5.95
C GLN A 121 -27.58 9.78 -7.13
N PRO A 122 -28.08 8.54 -7.09
CA PRO A 122 -27.92 7.61 -8.20
C PRO A 122 -28.67 8.10 -9.45
N PHE A 123 -28.09 7.86 -10.60
CA PHE A 123 -28.76 8.05 -11.87
C PHE A 123 -28.81 6.72 -12.63
N THR A 124 -29.83 6.56 -13.48
CA THR A 124 -30.02 5.31 -14.23
C THR A 124 -29.55 5.48 -15.66
N MET A 125 -28.73 4.54 -16.12
CA MET A 125 -28.31 4.42 -17.51
C MET A 125 -28.54 2.98 -17.98
N SER A 126 -29.32 2.80 -19.03
CA SER A 126 -29.67 1.47 -19.59
C SER A 126 -30.13 0.45 -18.53
N ASN A 127 -31.05 0.85 -17.64
CA ASN A 127 -31.60 0.06 -16.52
C ASN A 127 -30.60 -0.28 -15.40
N THR A 128 -29.42 0.30 -15.42
CA THR A 128 -28.42 0.11 -14.37
C THR A 128 -28.30 1.38 -13.53
N ALA A 129 -28.39 1.26 -12.22
CA ALA A 129 -28.16 2.38 -11.31
C ALA A 129 -26.66 2.61 -11.14
N ILE A 130 -26.27 3.87 -11.30
CA ILE A 130 -24.87 4.33 -11.15
C ILE A 130 -24.84 5.37 -10.03
N THR A 131 -24.07 5.11 -9.00
CA THR A 131 -23.94 5.98 -7.82
C THR A 131 -22.53 6.53 -7.75
N PRO A 132 -22.26 7.77 -8.18
CA PRO A 132 -20.97 8.41 -7.97
C PRO A 132 -20.73 8.67 -6.49
N TYR A 133 -19.47 8.70 -6.09
CA TYR A 133 -19.09 9.05 -4.72
C TYR A 133 -17.76 9.77 -4.63
N LEU A 134 -17.58 10.48 -3.53
CA LEU A 134 -16.32 11.02 -3.07
C LEU A 134 -16.03 10.49 -1.67
N GLY A 135 -14.77 10.33 -1.35
CA GLY A 135 -14.38 9.86 -0.04
C GLY A 135 -12.94 10.16 0.33
N GLY A 136 -12.64 9.86 1.56
CA GLY A 136 -11.29 9.96 2.08
C GLY A 136 -11.14 9.09 3.31
N GLY A 137 -9.89 8.85 3.67
CA GLY A 137 -9.56 8.01 4.81
C GLY A 137 -8.25 8.38 5.46
N VAL A 138 -8.14 8.01 6.71
CA VAL A 138 -6.91 8.09 7.51
C VAL A 138 -6.59 6.73 8.07
N GLY A 139 -5.30 6.47 8.28
CA GLY A 139 -4.89 5.15 8.71
C GLY A 139 -3.43 5.04 9.07
N ILE A 140 -2.98 3.81 9.16
CA ILE A 140 -1.59 3.45 9.43
C ILE A 140 -1.12 2.57 8.27
N SER A 141 0.04 2.91 7.71
CA SER A 141 0.76 2.09 6.76
C SER A 141 1.95 1.41 7.43
N ARG A 142 2.28 0.23 6.98
CA ARG A 142 3.50 -0.50 7.27
C ARG A 142 4.29 -0.60 5.99
N ASN A 143 5.40 0.16 5.92
CA ASN A 143 6.23 0.26 4.74
C ASN A 143 7.48 -0.61 4.94
N LYS A 144 7.62 -1.63 4.10
CA LYS A 144 8.77 -2.53 4.10
C LYS A 144 9.63 -2.26 2.87
N MET A 145 10.89 -1.88 3.11
CA MET A 145 11.96 -1.93 2.11
C MET A 145 12.67 -3.27 2.26
N GLY A 146 12.70 -4.05 1.20
CA GLY A 146 13.44 -5.32 1.18
C GLY A 146 14.93 -5.11 1.21
N THR A 147 15.68 -6.19 1.17
CA THR A 147 17.13 -6.16 1.05
C THR A 147 17.55 -5.30 -0.12
N ASP A 148 18.37 -4.30 0.15
CA ASP A 148 18.95 -3.40 -0.85
C ASP A 148 20.30 -3.96 -1.34
N VAL A 149 20.48 -3.97 -2.65
CA VAL A 149 21.71 -4.43 -3.28
C VAL A 149 22.37 -3.26 -3.99
N GLN A 150 23.52 -2.85 -3.48
CA GLN A 150 24.34 -1.81 -4.08
C GLN A 150 25.38 -2.42 -5.02
N HIS A 151 25.27 -2.17 -6.30
CA HIS A 151 26.26 -2.54 -7.29
C HIS A 151 27.35 -1.48 -7.39
N ARG A 152 28.57 -1.84 -7.07
CA ARG A 152 29.70 -0.92 -7.08
C ARG A 152 30.84 -1.47 -7.95
N PHE A 153 31.42 -0.61 -8.79
CA PHE A 153 32.58 -0.97 -9.60
C PHE A 153 33.74 -1.47 -8.73
N GLY A 154 34.25 -2.66 -9.02
CA GLY A 154 35.40 -3.26 -8.30
C GLY A 154 35.05 -4.07 -7.05
N ILE A 155 33.75 -4.15 -6.67
CA ILE A 155 33.29 -5.06 -5.62
C ILE A 155 32.43 -6.15 -6.26
N PRO A 156 32.94 -7.37 -6.45
CA PRO A 156 32.14 -8.50 -6.87
C PRO A 156 31.01 -8.74 -5.86
N ASN A 157 29.79 -8.96 -6.31
CA ASN A 157 28.59 -9.17 -5.50
C ASN A 157 28.05 -7.95 -4.72
N GLY A 158 28.65 -6.76 -4.87
CA GLY A 158 28.15 -5.53 -4.27
C GLY A 158 28.14 -5.50 -2.74
N LEU A 159 27.50 -4.47 -2.21
CA LEU A 159 27.13 -4.35 -0.79
C LEU A 159 25.64 -4.69 -0.66
N THR A 160 25.29 -5.42 0.39
CA THR A 160 23.91 -5.76 0.68
C THR A 160 23.50 -5.13 2.01
N PHE A 161 22.37 -4.46 2.05
CA PHE A 161 21.78 -3.91 3.26
C PHE A 161 20.58 -4.75 3.68
N ASP A 162 20.38 -4.89 4.99
CA ASP A 162 19.26 -5.65 5.54
C ASP A 162 17.89 -5.00 5.21
N ASP A 163 16.82 -5.77 5.34
CA ASP A 163 15.48 -5.25 5.20
C ASP A 163 15.07 -4.40 6.43
N ASN A 164 14.20 -3.45 6.20
CA ASN A 164 13.64 -2.65 7.27
C ASN A 164 12.13 -2.42 7.07
N THR A 165 11.43 -2.29 8.19
CA THR A 165 9.99 -2.07 8.20
C THR A 165 9.66 -0.97 9.20
N ILE A 166 8.90 0.03 8.75
CA ILE A 166 8.43 1.13 9.60
C ILE A 166 6.93 1.33 9.46
N ASN A 167 6.31 1.78 10.54
CA ASN A 167 4.90 2.18 10.54
C ASN A 167 4.83 3.70 10.38
N GLN A 168 3.87 4.16 9.57
CA GLN A 168 3.67 5.58 9.26
C GLN A 168 2.19 5.94 9.32
N PHE A 169 1.90 7.20 9.55
CA PHE A 169 0.57 7.74 9.30
C PHE A 169 0.30 7.76 7.80
N ALA A 170 -0.92 7.36 7.42
CA ALA A 170 -1.35 7.33 6.03
C ALA A 170 -2.69 8.05 5.86
N TYR A 171 -2.91 8.64 4.68
CA TYR A 171 -4.20 9.20 4.31
C TYR A 171 -4.47 9.01 2.83
N LYS A 172 -5.75 9.03 2.47
CA LYS A 172 -6.17 8.93 1.07
C LYS A 172 -7.38 9.80 0.76
N LEU A 173 -7.50 10.14 -0.52
CA LEU A 173 -8.68 10.74 -1.13
C LEU A 173 -9.13 9.85 -2.28
N SER A 174 -10.43 9.67 -2.43
CA SER A 174 -11.01 8.77 -3.42
C SER A 174 -12.18 9.41 -4.14
N ALA A 175 -12.30 9.13 -5.42
CA ALA A 175 -13.48 9.45 -6.23
C ALA A 175 -13.82 8.20 -7.05
N GLY A 176 -15.08 7.83 -7.08
CA GLY A 176 -15.48 6.60 -7.77
C GLY A 176 -16.96 6.50 -8.08
N THR A 177 -17.34 5.33 -8.52
CA THR A 177 -18.73 5.02 -8.80
C THR A 177 -19.05 3.57 -8.46
N LEU A 178 -20.23 3.35 -7.89
CA LEU A 178 -20.84 2.04 -7.72
C LEU A 178 -21.82 1.81 -8.87
N VAL A 179 -21.63 0.75 -9.62
CA VAL A 179 -22.51 0.29 -10.69
C VAL A 179 -23.27 -0.92 -10.19
N SER A 180 -24.58 -0.79 -9.97
CA SER A 180 -25.41 -1.87 -9.44
C SER A 180 -25.56 -2.99 -10.47
N LEU A 181 -25.05 -4.18 -10.14
CA LEU A 181 -25.19 -5.39 -10.97
C LEU A 181 -26.46 -6.17 -10.59
N THR A 182 -26.75 -6.24 -9.29
CA THR A 182 -27.97 -6.83 -8.72
C THR A 182 -28.41 -6.00 -7.53
N GLU A 183 -29.46 -6.40 -6.82
CA GLU A 183 -29.92 -5.74 -5.60
C GLU A 183 -28.88 -5.74 -4.47
N HIS A 184 -28.00 -6.75 -4.46
CA HIS A 184 -26.97 -6.93 -3.41
C HIS A 184 -25.55 -6.68 -3.90
N LEU A 185 -25.30 -6.77 -5.20
CA LEU A 185 -23.94 -6.74 -5.77
C LEU A 185 -23.75 -5.49 -6.63
N SER A 186 -22.67 -4.78 -6.36
CA SER A 186 -22.23 -3.61 -7.15
C SER A 186 -20.77 -3.77 -7.57
N LEU A 187 -20.48 -3.28 -8.77
CA LEU A 187 -19.11 -3.06 -9.23
C LEU A 187 -18.65 -1.70 -8.73
N ASP A 188 -17.55 -1.67 -8.01
CA ASP A 188 -16.87 -0.45 -7.55
C ASP A 188 -15.72 -0.11 -8.49
N VAL A 189 -15.74 1.07 -9.09
CA VAL A 189 -14.63 1.59 -9.89
C VAL A 189 -14.21 2.91 -9.30
N ASN A 190 -12.96 3.00 -8.83
CA ASN A 190 -12.50 4.22 -8.19
C ASN A 190 -11.07 4.58 -8.58
N TYR A 191 -10.81 5.87 -8.51
CA TYR A 191 -9.50 6.48 -8.53
C TYR A 191 -9.20 7.00 -7.13
N GLN A 192 -7.98 6.74 -6.64
CA GLN A 192 -7.56 7.25 -5.34
C GLN A 192 -6.13 7.79 -5.36
N TYR A 193 -5.95 8.88 -4.62
CA TYR A 193 -4.66 9.40 -4.21
C TYR A 193 -4.37 8.89 -2.80
N VAL A 194 -3.17 8.35 -2.57
CA VAL A 194 -2.76 7.82 -1.26
C VAL A 194 -1.37 8.35 -0.90
N ASN A 195 -1.22 8.84 0.33
CA ASN A 195 0.07 9.06 0.96
C ASN A 195 0.25 8.01 2.07
N LEU A 196 1.29 7.21 1.94
CA LEU A 196 1.62 6.11 2.85
C LEU A 196 2.74 6.48 3.83
N GLY A 197 3.19 7.75 3.84
CA GLY A 197 4.34 8.19 4.61
C GLY A 197 5.67 7.64 4.08
N ALA A 198 6.72 7.87 4.85
CA ALA A 198 8.09 7.57 4.46
C ALA A 198 8.41 6.06 4.47
N PHE A 199 9.50 5.70 3.80
CA PHE A 199 10.13 4.39 3.93
C PHE A 199 11.55 4.53 4.46
N LYS A 200 12.12 3.45 5.00
CA LYS A 200 13.50 3.41 5.49
C LYS A 200 14.14 2.08 5.11
N GLY A 201 15.39 2.15 4.69
CA GLY A 201 16.23 0.97 4.51
C GLY A 201 16.87 0.49 5.80
N GLY A 202 17.53 -0.65 5.73
CA GLY A 202 18.29 -1.22 6.84
C GLY A 202 19.56 -0.46 7.15
N THR A 203 20.21 -0.84 8.22
CA THR A 203 21.45 -0.24 8.72
C THR A 203 22.61 -1.23 8.78
N GLU A 204 22.33 -2.53 8.69
CA GLU A 204 23.37 -3.56 8.67
C GLU A 204 23.92 -3.71 7.25
N VAL A 205 25.24 -3.77 7.13
CA VAL A 205 25.93 -3.90 5.85
C VAL A 205 26.60 -5.26 5.78
N LEU A 206 26.32 -5.97 4.72
CA LEU A 206 26.93 -7.26 4.40
C LEU A 206 27.81 -7.09 3.16
N VAL A 207 29.09 -7.37 3.28
CA VAL A 207 30.02 -7.46 2.14
C VAL A 207 30.16 -8.92 1.76
N SER A 208 29.81 -9.28 0.53
CA SER A 208 29.85 -10.67 0.06
C SER A 208 29.14 -11.68 0.97
N GLY A 209 28.06 -11.24 1.64
CA GLY A 209 27.27 -12.08 2.56
C GLY A 209 27.82 -12.19 3.98
N VAL A 210 28.90 -11.51 4.30
CA VAL A 210 29.50 -11.45 5.64
C VAL A 210 29.19 -10.10 6.26
N PHE A 211 28.78 -10.09 7.53
CA PHE A 211 28.55 -8.85 8.29
C PHE A 211 29.84 -8.03 8.39
N ASP A 212 29.81 -6.78 7.93
CA ASP A 212 30.98 -5.87 7.89
C ASP A 212 30.77 -4.60 8.73
N GLY A 213 29.56 -4.35 9.21
CA GLY A 213 29.30 -3.22 10.10
C GLY A 213 27.89 -2.65 10.02
N HIS A 214 27.70 -1.58 10.78
CA HIS A 214 26.46 -0.81 10.79
C HIS A 214 26.66 0.57 10.17
N LEU A 215 25.77 1.00 9.31
CA LEU A 215 25.66 2.41 8.98
C LEU A 215 25.10 3.17 10.17
N GLN A 216 25.64 4.34 10.47
CA GLN A 216 25.12 5.20 11.56
C GLN A 216 23.66 5.62 11.29
N ARG A 217 23.26 5.70 10.04
CA ARG A 217 21.89 5.94 9.60
C ARG A 217 21.66 5.21 8.29
N GLY A 218 20.65 4.37 8.26
CA GLY A 218 20.20 3.71 7.02
C GLY A 218 19.58 4.70 6.01
N ILE A 219 19.16 4.19 4.90
CA ILE A 219 18.44 4.94 3.85
C ILE A 219 17.17 5.54 4.45
N ASN A 220 16.98 6.85 4.31
CA ASN A 220 15.75 7.54 4.67
C ASN A 220 15.09 8.02 3.39
N GLY A 221 14.05 7.31 2.97
CA GLY A 221 13.24 7.67 1.81
C GLY A 221 12.19 8.72 2.15
N GLY A 222 11.75 9.42 1.12
CA GLY A 222 10.60 10.33 1.20
C GLY A 222 9.27 9.59 1.32
N ASP A 223 8.19 10.35 1.31
CA ASP A 223 6.83 9.79 1.37
C ASP A 223 6.49 8.98 0.12
N ILE A 224 5.93 7.80 0.31
CA ILE A 224 5.36 7.00 -0.77
C ILE A 224 3.98 7.59 -1.10
N LYS A 225 3.89 8.29 -2.21
CA LYS A 225 2.65 8.86 -2.73
C LYS A 225 2.23 8.08 -3.96
N THR A 226 0.97 7.67 -4.02
CA THR A 226 0.44 6.86 -5.12
C THR A 226 -0.82 7.43 -5.72
N GLN A 227 -1.00 7.19 -7.02
CA GLN A 227 -2.26 7.30 -7.73
C GLN A 227 -2.68 5.90 -8.15
N GLU A 228 -3.92 5.56 -7.87
CA GLU A 228 -4.40 4.19 -8.02
C GLU A 228 -5.73 4.15 -8.75
N LEU A 229 -5.83 3.24 -9.70
CA LEU A 229 -7.10 2.86 -10.31
C LEU A 229 -7.49 1.48 -9.79
N MET A 230 -8.61 1.42 -9.09
CA MET A 230 -9.10 0.22 -8.42
C MET A 230 -10.43 -0.22 -8.99
N VAL A 231 -10.60 -1.53 -9.09
CA VAL A 231 -11.88 -2.17 -9.43
C VAL A 231 -12.19 -3.20 -8.37
N GLY A 232 -13.41 -3.22 -7.88
CA GLY A 232 -13.86 -4.11 -6.82
C GLY A 232 -15.29 -4.59 -7.00
N LEU A 233 -15.62 -5.59 -6.20
CA LEU A 233 -16.99 -6.07 -6.03
C LEU A 233 -17.43 -5.79 -4.60
N GLN A 234 -18.54 -5.08 -4.45
CA GLN A 234 -19.17 -4.79 -3.18
C GLN A 234 -20.45 -5.60 -3.05
N TYR A 235 -20.57 -6.34 -1.96
CA TYR A 235 -21.80 -7.04 -1.58
C TYR A 235 -22.44 -6.34 -0.38
N THR A 236 -23.69 -5.89 -0.53
CA THR A 236 -24.45 -5.19 0.50
C THR A 236 -25.52 -6.12 1.08
N PHE A 237 -25.53 -6.23 2.40
CA PHE A 237 -26.56 -6.97 3.14
C PHE A 237 -27.81 -6.08 3.28
N LYS A 238 -28.97 -6.66 2.97
CA LYS A 238 -30.28 -6.02 3.07
C LYS A 238 -31.21 -6.87 3.94
#